data_a52ac1e27017dac8d4ec29821a767ebd
#
_entry.id   a52ac1e27017dac8d4ec29821a767ebd
#
_cell.length_a   1.000
_cell.length_b   1.000
_cell.length_c   1.000
_cell.angle_alpha   90.00
_cell.angle_beta   90.00
_cell.angle_gamma   90.00
#
_symmetry.space_group_name_H-M   'P 1'
#
loop_
_entity.id
_entity.type
_entity.pdbx_description
1 polymer ?
#
loop_
_entity_poly.entity_id
_entity_poly.type
_entity_poly.pdbx_seq_one_letter_code
_entity_poly.pdbx_strand_id
1 'polypeptide(L)'
;MSRIGMKLINIPENVEINIGKNNNISVKGPKGDLTNTFRDEININIENNSIIVTRNNDEKESKSLHGLTRSLLNNMVIGVSKGYTKSLEMVGVGYRAEQKGSAINLSVMKSHLDVIEAPDGITIKVEDNTKITVSGIDKQKVGHIAAIIRSSRPPNPYTGKGVRYLGEQVSLKPGKSARAEI
;
A
#
# COMPACT_ATOMS: atom_id res chain seq x y z
N MET A 1 9.59 -20.32 -15.45
CA MET A 1 9.34 -18.96 -15.96
C MET A 1 8.47 -18.21 -14.97
N SER A 2 8.68 -16.88 -14.78
CA SER A 2 7.83 -16.07 -13.91
C SER A 2 6.52 -15.73 -14.62
N ARG A 3 5.39 -16.32 -14.21
CA ARG A 3 4.07 -15.99 -14.78
C ARG A 3 3.70 -14.51 -14.60
N ILE A 4 4.22 -13.87 -13.55
CA ILE A 4 3.95 -12.45 -13.25
C ILE A 4 4.81 -11.56 -14.15
N GLY A 5 6.08 -11.84 -14.32
CA GLY A 5 7.00 -11.03 -15.12
C GLY A 5 6.62 -10.93 -16.59
N MET A 6 6.06 -11.99 -17.16
CA MET A 6 5.64 -12.06 -18.57
C MET A 6 4.34 -11.30 -18.91
N LYS A 7 3.57 -10.89 -17.88
CA LYS A 7 2.32 -10.16 -18.15
C LYS A 7 2.63 -8.76 -18.63
N LEU A 8 2.08 -8.38 -19.77
CA LEU A 8 2.13 -7.01 -20.29
C LEU A 8 1.51 -6.02 -19.29
N ILE A 9 2.02 -4.81 -19.28
CA ILE A 9 1.44 -3.70 -18.52
C ILE A 9 0.89 -2.71 -19.53
N ASN A 10 -0.44 -2.61 -19.61
CA ASN A 10 -1.09 -1.64 -20.48
C ASN A 10 -0.89 -0.23 -19.92
N ILE A 11 -0.54 0.72 -20.78
CA ILE A 11 -0.36 2.13 -20.45
C ILE A 11 -1.70 2.82 -20.74
N PRO A 12 -2.39 3.38 -19.72
CA PRO A 12 -3.58 4.19 -19.97
C PRO A 12 -3.25 5.45 -20.77
N GLU A 13 -4.18 5.97 -21.56
CA GLU A 13 -4.00 7.14 -22.41
C GLU A 13 -3.51 8.40 -21.68
N ASN A 14 -3.80 8.49 -20.37
CA ASN A 14 -3.46 9.64 -19.53
C ASN A 14 -2.13 9.46 -18.77
N VAL A 15 -1.30 8.48 -19.14
CA VAL A 15 -0.04 8.18 -18.46
C VAL A 15 1.10 8.24 -19.44
N GLU A 16 2.10 9.06 -19.14
CA GLU A 16 3.35 9.16 -19.89
C GLU A 16 4.47 8.43 -19.15
N ILE A 17 5.27 7.66 -19.88
CA ILE A 17 6.39 6.91 -19.33
C ILE A 17 7.66 7.29 -20.06
N ASN A 18 8.65 7.76 -19.31
CA ASN A 18 9.96 8.09 -19.80
C ASN A 18 10.98 7.13 -19.21
N ILE A 19 11.75 6.47 -20.09
CA ILE A 19 12.86 5.60 -19.72
C ILE A 19 14.15 6.41 -19.86
N GLY A 20 14.79 6.71 -18.74
CA GLY A 20 16.08 7.41 -18.69
C GLY A 20 17.27 6.46 -18.73
N LYS A 21 18.47 7.02 -18.59
CA LYS A 21 19.71 6.25 -18.46
C LYS A 21 19.68 5.42 -17.16
N ASN A 22 20.37 4.27 -17.16
CA ASN A 22 20.49 3.36 -16.00
C ASN A 22 19.14 2.87 -15.46
N ASN A 23 18.22 2.50 -16.36
CA ASN A 23 16.89 2.00 -16.00
C ASN A 23 16.13 2.90 -15.00
N ASN A 24 16.38 4.22 -15.06
CA ASN A 24 15.60 5.18 -14.30
C ASN A 24 14.29 5.46 -15.05
N ILE A 25 13.18 5.10 -14.48
CA ILE A 25 11.87 5.23 -15.09
C ILE A 25 11.05 6.27 -14.35
N SER A 26 10.56 7.23 -15.09
CA SER A 26 9.63 8.26 -14.64
C SER A 26 8.26 8.01 -15.27
N VAL A 27 7.25 7.88 -14.43
CA VAL A 27 5.85 7.67 -14.82
C VAL A 27 5.06 8.89 -14.37
N LYS A 28 4.47 9.60 -15.34
CA LYS A 28 3.65 10.80 -15.09
C LYS A 28 2.18 10.51 -15.40
N GLY A 29 1.29 11.01 -14.59
CA GLY A 29 -0.15 10.84 -14.77
C GLY A 29 -0.97 11.91 -14.08
N PRO A 30 -2.31 11.83 -14.13
CA PRO A 30 -3.22 12.86 -13.63
C PRO A 30 -3.13 13.09 -12.12
N LYS A 31 -2.62 12.13 -11.34
CA LYS A 31 -2.50 12.24 -9.88
C LYS A 31 -1.11 12.66 -9.40
N GLY A 32 -0.12 12.73 -10.29
CA GLY A 32 1.25 13.10 -10.00
C GLY A 32 2.25 12.27 -10.77
N ASP A 33 3.49 12.34 -10.36
CA ASP A 33 4.60 11.62 -10.95
C ASP A 33 5.31 10.74 -9.94
N LEU A 34 5.85 9.63 -10.43
CA LEU A 34 6.68 8.70 -9.67
C LEU A 34 7.93 8.36 -10.48
N THR A 35 9.06 8.37 -9.81
CA THR A 35 10.35 7.97 -10.40
C THR A 35 10.95 6.84 -9.59
N ASN A 36 11.46 5.83 -10.28
CA ASN A 36 12.17 4.73 -9.65
C ASN A 36 13.29 4.22 -10.55
N THR A 37 14.37 3.74 -9.92
CA THR A 37 15.52 3.17 -10.63
C THR A 37 15.50 1.66 -10.46
N PHE A 38 15.57 0.94 -11.57
CA PHE A 38 15.58 -0.52 -11.60
C PHE A 38 16.98 -1.04 -11.92
N ARG A 39 17.24 -2.30 -11.60
CA ARG A 39 18.54 -2.92 -11.86
C ARG A 39 18.77 -3.17 -13.34
N ASP A 40 20.04 -3.13 -13.76
CA ASP A 40 20.45 -3.25 -15.17
C ASP A 40 20.28 -4.68 -15.74
N GLU A 41 20.07 -5.70 -14.90
CA GLU A 41 19.80 -7.07 -15.34
C GLU A 41 18.43 -7.24 -16.01
N ILE A 42 17.59 -6.20 -15.92
CA ILE A 42 16.23 -6.21 -16.47
C ILE A 42 16.13 -5.15 -17.57
N ASN A 43 15.69 -5.57 -18.75
CA ASN A 43 15.40 -4.66 -19.86
C ASN A 43 13.90 -4.32 -19.87
N ILE A 44 13.61 -3.04 -20.07
CA ILE A 44 12.24 -2.52 -20.06
C ILE A 44 12.02 -1.80 -21.39
N ASN A 45 11.08 -2.30 -22.20
CA ASN A 45 10.71 -1.79 -23.49
C ASN A 45 9.26 -1.36 -23.50
N ILE A 46 8.95 -0.36 -24.31
CA ILE A 46 7.57 0.09 -24.57
C ILE A 46 7.23 -0.26 -26.01
N GLU A 47 6.23 -1.09 -26.20
CA GLU A 47 5.71 -1.51 -27.50
C GLU A 47 4.19 -1.45 -27.51
N ASN A 48 3.59 -0.92 -28.58
CA ASN A 48 2.14 -0.88 -28.78
C ASN A 48 1.34 -0.43 -27.52
N ASN A 49 1.77 0.66 -26.89
CA ASN A 49 1.15 1.22 -25.69
C ASN A 49 1.16 0.26 -24.48
N SER A 50 2.15 -0.65 -24.45
CA SER A 50 2.33 -1.62 -23.36
C SER A 50 3.79 -1.69 -22.96
N ILE A 51 4.07 -1.92 -21.68
CA ILE A 51 5.42 -2.15 -21.17
C ILE A 51 5.68 -3.64 -21.17
N ILE A 52 6.79 -4.01 -21.77
CA ILE A 52 7.35 -5.35 -21.80
C ILE A 52 8.60 -5.35 -20.94
N VAL A 53 8.65 -6.23 -19.96
CA VAL A 53 9.82 -6.43 -19.10
C VAL A 53 10.50 -7.73 -19.52
N THR A 54 11.80 -7.67 -19.82
CA THR A 54 12.61 -8.83 -20.17
C THR A 54 13.81 -8.92 -19.26
N ARG A 55 14.45 -10.09 -19.17
CA ARG A 55 15.67 -10.31 -18.38
C ARG A 55 16.81 -10.75 -19.27
N ASN A 56 18.03 -10.41 -18.89
CA ASN A 56 19.24 -10.72 -19.67
C ASN A 56 19.67 -12.18 -19.54
N ASN A 57 19.40 -12.82 -18.39
CA ASN A 57 19.79 -14.21 -18.12
C ASN A 57 18.71 -14.98 -17.34
N ASP A 58 18.88 -16.30 -17.22
CA ASP A 58 17.95 -17.20 -16.56
C ASP A 58 18.38 -17.59 -15.14
N GLU A 59 19.22 -16.79 -14.51
CA GLU A 59 19.65 -16.97 -13.13
C GLU A 59 18.47 -16.78 -12.15
N LYS A 60 18.61 -17.35 -10.95
CA LYS A 60 17.59 -17.27 -9.91
C LYS A 60 17.26 -15.83 -9.51
N GLU A 61 18.31 -15.00 -9.42
CA GLU A 61 18.17 -13.58 -9.06
C GLU A 61 17.42 -12.82 -10.14
N SER A 62 17.81 -12.94 -11.41
CA SER A 62 17.15 -12.26 -12.55
C SER A 62 15.69 -12.69 -12.72
N LYS A 63 15.35 -13.95 -12.41
CA LYS A 63 13.97 -14.43 -12.38
C LYS A 63 13.16 -13.74 -11.29
N SER A 64 13.73 -13.51 -10.11
CA SER A 64 13.06 -12.80 -9.01
C SER A 64 12.89 -11.31 -9.32
N LEU A 65 13.95 -10.67 -9.82
CA LEU A 65 13.95 -9.26 -10.23
C LEU A 65 12.95 -8.99 -11.35
N HIS A 66 12.82 -9.89 -12.32
CA HIS A 66 11.85 -9.78 -13.40
C HIS A 66 10.41 -9.61 -12.89
N GLY A 67 9.98 -10.48 -11.96
CA GLY A 67 8.65 -10.39 -11.36
C GLY A 67 8.47 -9.16 -10.46
N LEU A 68 9.50 -8.79 -9.71
CA LEU A 68 9.52 -7.61 -8.86
C LEU A 68 9.39 -6.32 -9.68
N THR A 69 10.26 -6.13 -10.67
CA THR A 69 10.28 -4.95 -11.54
C THR A 69 8.93 -4.77 -12.24
N ARG A 70 8.39 -5.84 -12.83
CA ARG A 70 7.07 -5.78 -13.47
C ARG A 70 5.98 -5.35 -12.48
N SER A 71 5.99 -5.88 -11.26
CA SER A 71 4.99 -5.54 -10.24
C SER A 71 5.10 -4.11 -9.76
N LEU A 72 6.33 -3.60 -9.58
CA LEU A 72 6.59 -2.22 -9.19
C LEU A 72 6.16 -1.25 -10.29
N LEU A 73 6.50 -1.51 -11.55
CA LEU A 73 6.07 -0.69 -12.69
C LEU A 73 4.53 -0.64 -12.81
N ASN A 74 3.88 -1.79 -12.70
CA ASN A 74 2.43 -1.83 -12.72
C ASN A 74 1.81 -1.04 -11.55
N ASN A 75 2.42 -1.09 -10.36
CA ASN A 75 1.97 -0.28 -9.24
C ASN A 75 2.17 1.22 -9.51
N MET A 76 3.27 1.64 -10.14
CA MET A 76 3.50 3.04 -10.52
C MET A 76 2.43 3.52 -11.50
N VAL A 77 2.16 2.76 -12.58
CA VAL A 77 1.14 3.11 -13.58
C VAL A 77 -0.25 3.24 -12.97
N ILE A 78 -0.66 2.29 -12.11
CA ILE A 78 -1.96 2.38 -11.40
C ILE A 78 -1.96 3.54 -10.42
N GLY A 79 -0.84 3.78 -9.71
CA GLY A 79 -0.72 4.84 -8.72
C GLY A 79 -0.92 6.23 -9.31
N VAL A 80 -0.23 6.54 -10.42
CA VAL A 80 -0.36 7.86 -11.06
C VAL A 80 -1.68 8.04 -11.82
N SER A 81 -2.34 6.94 -12.25
CA SER A 81 -3.63 7.00 -12.94
C SER A 81 -4.82 7.05 -11.98
N LYS A 82 -4.99 6.02 -11.14
CA LYS A 82 -6.13 5.85 -10.24
C LYS A 82 -5.81 6.23 -8.79
N GLY A 83 -4.54 6.09 -8.39
CA GLY A 83 -4.11 6.19 -7.00
C GLY A 83 -4.43 4.93 -6.19
N TYR A 84 -3.93 4.91 -4.98
CA TYR A 84 -4.20 3.86 -4.01
C TYR A 84 -4.93 4.42 -2.80
N THR A 85 -5.84 3.63 -2.28
CA THR A 85 -6.60 3.95 -1.07
C THR A 85 -6.64 2.73 -0.16
N LYS A 86 -6.43 2.94 1.13
CA LYS A 86 -6.60 1.95 2.18
C LYS A 86 -7.47 2.54 3.27
N SER A 87 -8.58 1.87 3.58
CA SER A 87 -9.49 2.29 4.65
C SER A 87 -9.32 1.38 5.88
N LEU A 88 -9.32 2.00 7.04
CA LEU A 88 -9.25 1.34 8.34
C LEU A 88 -10.47 1.75 9.17
N GLU A 89 -10.86 0.90 10.08
CA GLU A 89 -11.91 1.17 11.05
C GLU A 89 -11.41 0.92 12.47
N MET A 90 -11.88 1.75 13.39
CA MET A 90 -11.58 1.64 14.81
C MET A 90 -12.80 1.05 15.53
N VAL A 91 -12.62 -0.10 16.16
CA VAL A 91 -13.69 -0.82 16.85
C VAL A 91 -13.42 -0.87 18.34
N GLY A 92 -14.34 -0.33 19.12
CA GLY A 92 -14.30 -0.35 20.59
C GLY A 92 -14.76 0.96 21.21
N VAL A 93 -15.25 0.88 22.45
CA VAL A 93 -15.65 2.07 23.21
C VAL A 93 -14.43 2.90 23.56
N GLY A 94 -14.52 4.23 23.33
CA GLY A 94 -13.41 5.15 23.60
C GLY A 94 -12.31 5.22 22.55
N TYR A 95 -12.42 4.47 21.44
CA TYR A 95 -11.52 4.59 20.30
C TYR A 95 -11.95 5.76 19.41
N ARG A 96 -11.07 6.71 19.18
CA ARG A 96 -11.33 7.90 18.37
C ARG A 96 -10.11 8.28 17.56
N ALA A 97 -10.35 8.76 16.34
CA ALA A 97 -9.36 9.41 15.50
C ALA A 97 -9.79 10.86 15.28
N GLU A 98 -8.88 11.78 15.43
CA GLU A 98 -9.10 13.20 15.20
C GLU A 98 -8.09 13.69 14.17
N GLN A 99 -8.56 14.42 13.17
CA GLN A 99 -7.69 15.00 12.17
C GLN A 99 -7.12 16.33 12.69
N LYS A 100 -5.79 16.49 12.62
CA LYS A 100 -5.11 17.73 12.98
C LYS A 100 -4.18 18.16 11.83
N GLY A 101 -4.74 18.90 10.89
CA GLY A 101 -4.02 19.28 9.66
C GLY A 101 -3.67 18.06 8.81
N SER A 102 -2.39 17.85 8.54
CA SER A 102 -1.86 16.67 7.83
C SER A 102 -1.68 15.44 8.73
N ALA A 103 -1.69 15.63 10.05
CA ALA A 103 -1.54 14.54 11.02
C ALA A 103 -2.89 14.05 11.53
N ILE A 104 -2.88 12.85 12.11
CA ILE A 104 -4.00 12.30 12.87
C ILE A 104 -3.59 11.98 14.30
N ASN A 105 -4.47 12.27 15.24
CA ASN A 105 -4.34 11.88 16.64
C ASN A 105 -5.25 10.67 16.88
N LEU A 106 -4.66 9.58 17.39
CA LEU A 106 -5.39 8.37 17.72
C LEU A 106 -5.51 8.21 19.23
N SER A 107 -6.74 8.19 19.72
CA SER A 107 -7.06 7.77 21.08
C SER A 107 -7.45 6.30 21.07
N VAL A 108 -6.55 5.43 21.52
CA VAL A 108 -6.71 3.95 21.43
C VAL A 108 -6.58 3.28 22.79
N MET A 109 -7.15 3.89 23.82
CA MET A 109 -7.10 3.39 25.22
C MET A 109 -5.64 3.23 25.72
N LYS A 110 -4.76 4.16 25.34
CA LYS A 110 -3.41 4.36 25.90
C LYS A 110 -3.42 5.62 26.76
N SER A 111 -2.42 5.72 27.65
CA SER A 111 -2.22 6.92 28.49
C SER A 111 -1.78 8.16 27.69
N HIS A 112 -1.33 7.97 26.45
CA HIS A 112 -0.91 9.03 25.55
C HIS A 112 -1.65 8.90 24.21
N LEU A 113 -1.71 10.00 23.47
CA LEU A 113 -2.23 10.01 22.11
C LEU A 113 -1.11 9.58 21.16
N ASP A 114 -1.44 8.67 20.24
CA ASP A 114 -0.54 8.34 19.14
C ASP A 114 -0.75 9.38 18.02
N VAL A 115 0.28 10.15 17.72
CA VAL A 115 0.27 11.14 16.64
C VAL A 115 0.97 10.53 15.43
N ILE A 116 0.28 10.52 14.29
CA ILE A 116 0.81 9.99 13.03
C ILE A 116 0.73 11.09 11.98
N GLU A 117 1.89 11.48 11.46
CA GLU A 117 2.01 12.48 10.41
C GLU A 117 1.95 11.82 9.04
N ALA A 118 1.27 12.48 8.09
CA ALA A 118 1.26 12.04 6.71
C ALA A 118 2.56 12.46 6.03
N PRO A 119 3.36 11.53 5.48
CA PRO A 119 4.51 11.88 4.66
C PRO A 119 4.09 12.48 3.32
N ASP A 120 5.04 13.09 2.62
CA ASP A 120 4.81 13.71 1.33
C ASP A 120 4.16 12.74 0.32
N GLY A 121 3.10 13.22 -0.33
CA GLY A 121 2.33 12.46 -1.32
C GLY A 121 1.28 11.51 -0.72
N ILE A 122 1.05 11.55 0.60
CA ILE A 122 0.00 10.79 1.28
C ILE A 122 -1.01 11.75 1.90
N THR A 123 -2.29 11.44 1.71
CA THR A 123 -3.39 12.14 2.36
C THR A 123 -4.10 11.18 3.30
N ILE A 124 -4.27 11.58 4.56
CA ILE A 124 -5.04 10.85 5.55
C ILE A 124 -6.33 11.64 5.80
N LYS A 125 -7.46 10.98 5.74
CA LYS A 125 -8.78 11.55 6.06
C LYS A 125 -9.44 10.74 7.14
N VAL A 126 -10.09 11.42 8.07
CA VAL A 126 -10.87 10.80 9.15
C VAL A 126 -12.35 11.09 8.90
N GLU A 127 -13.16 10.04 8.90
CA GLU A 127 -14.61 10.10 8.77
C GLU A 127 -15.24 9.48 10.02
N ASP A 128 -16.29 10.11 10.53
CA ASP A 128 -17.05 9.63 11.71
C ASP A 128 -16.18 9.35 12.97
N ASN A 129 -15.00 9.96 13.08
CA ASN A 129 -14.02 9.76 14.18
C ASN A 129 -13.57 8.29 14.37
N THR A 130 -14.02 7.36 13.54
CA THR A 130 -13.75 5.92 13.64
C THR A 130 -13.24 5.31 12.35
N LYS A 131 -13.48 5.95 11.21
CA LYS A 131 -13.01 5.51 9.90
C LYS A 131 -11.86 6.37 9.44
N ILE A 132 -10.78 5.74 9.04
CA ILE A 132 -9.57 6.40 8.58
C ILE A 132 -9.30 5.94 7.16
N THR A 133 -9.18 6.88 6.23
CA THR A 133 -8.88 6.61 4.83
C THR A 133 -7.51 7.19 4.50
N VAL A 134 -6.58 6.33 4.09
CA VAL A 134 -5.23 6.69 3.64
C VAL A 134 -5.18 6.59 2.13
N SER A 135 -4.83 7.68 1.45
CA SER A 135 -4.76 7.73 -0.01
C SER A 135 -3.44 8.35 -0.48
N GLY A 136 -2.98 7.91 -1.67
CA GLY A 136 -1.76 8.42 -2.27
C GLY A 136 -1.44 7.75 -3.60
N ILE A 137 -0.39 8.23 -4.25
CA ILE A 137 0.07 7.70 -5.54
C ILE A 137 0.99 6.48 -5.36
N ASP A 138 1.74 6.42 -4.27
CA ASP A 138 2.69 5.33 -3.99
C ASP A 138 2.04 4.24 -3.12
N LYS A 139 1.86 3.05 -3.68
CA LYS A 139 1.30 1.89 -2.99
C LYS A 139 2.08 1.50 -1.74
N GLN A 140 3.41 1.62 -1.77
CA GLN A 140 4.27 1.23 -0.64
C GLN A 140 4.07 2.21 0.52
N LYS A 141 4.10 3.52 0.26
CA LYS A 141 3.88 4.54 1.28
C LYS A 141 2.47 4.45 1.88
N VAL A 142 1.42 4.31 1.01
CA VAL A 142 0.04 4.13 1.48
C VAL A 142 -0.09 2.89 2.37
N GLY A 143 0.49 1.77 1.95
CA GLY A 143 0.48 0.53 2.72
C GLY A 143 1.24 0.63 4.04
N HIS A 144 2.38 1.30 4.04
CA HIS A 144 3.21 1.50 5.23
C HIS A 144 2.49 2.35 6.30
N ILE A 145 1.93 3.49 5.90
CA ILE A 145 1.18 4.35 6.82
C ILE A 145 -0.07 3.64 7.36
N ALA A 146 -0.81 2.94 6.51
CA ALA A 146 -1.94 2.13 6.96
C ALA A 146 -1.53 1.05 7.97
N ALA A 147 -0.37 0.42 7.78
CA ALA A 147 0.17 -0.56 8.72
C ALA A 147 0.60 0.09 10.05
N ILE A 148 1.21 1.28 10.02
CA ILE A 148 1.54 2.04 11.24
C ILE A 148 0.28 2.37 12.03
N ILE A 149 -0.77 2.89 11.37
CA ILE A 149 -2.05 3.19 12.01
C ILE A 149 -2.64 1.93 12.66
N ARG A 150 -2.63 0.79 11.95
CA ARG A 150 -3.13 -0.48 12.49
C ARG A 150 -2.28 -0.98 13.66
N SER A 151 -0.97 -0.79 13.63
CA SER A 151 -0.06 -1.24 14.68
C SER A 151 -0.16 -0.44 15.98
N SER A 152 -0.73 0.78 15.95
CA SER A 152 -1.00 1.57 17.15
C SER A 152 -1.85 0.79 18.16
N ARG A 153 -2.85 0.05 17.69
CA ARG A 153 -3.65 -0.87 18.51
C ARG A 153 -4.21 -2.00 17.66
N PRO A 154 -3.48 -3.09 17.46
CA PRO A 154 -3.95 -4.20 16.64
C PRO A 154 -5.21 -4.84 17.26
N PRO A 155 -6.07 -5.45 16.46
CA PRO A 155 -7.31 -6.05 16.97
C PRO A 155 -7.01 -7.16 17.96
N ASN A 156 -7.69 -7.10 19.10
CA ASN A 156 -7.57 -8.12 20.14
C ASN A 156 -8.24 -9.42 19.69
N PRO A 157 -7.56 -10.59 19.76
CA PRO A 157 -8.10 -11.84 19.28
C PRO A 157 -9.27 -12.41 20.13
N TYR A 158 -9.55 -11.84 21.30
CA TYR A 158 -10.65 -12.28 22.15
C TYR A 158 -11.88 -11.37 22.04
N THR A 159 -11.67 -10.06 21.95
CA THR A 159 -12.78 -9.07 21.95
C THR A 159 -13.03 -8.46 20.58
N GLY A 160 -12.10 -8.59 19.64
CA GLY A 160 -12.17 -7.95 18.33
C GLY A 160 -11.97 -6.43 18.34
N LYS A 161 -11.73 -5.82 19.52
CA LYS A 161 -11.52 -4.37 19.66
C LYS A 161 -10.12 -3.99 19.21
N GLY A 162 -10.00 -2.88 18.48
CA GLY A 162 -8.73 -2.38 17.94
C GLY A 162 -8.91 -1.66 16.63
N VAL A 163 -7.79 -1.34 15.97
CA VAL A 163 -7.74 -0.77 14.62
C VAL A 163 -7.54 -1.90 13.63
N ARG A 164 -8.43 -2.01 12.64
CA ARG A 164 -8.37 -3.05 11.61
C ARG A 164 -8.60 -2.44 10.22
N TYR A 165 -8.25 -3.15 9.17
CA TYR A 165 -8.63 -2.76 7.82
C TYR A 165 -10.14 -2.90 7.62
N LEU A 166 -10.71 -2.05 6.79
CA LEU A 166 -12.11 -2.16 6.43
C LEU A 166 -12.38 -3.53 5.77
N GLY A 167 -13.31 -4.29 6.35
CA GLY A 167 -13.62 -5.65 5.91
C GLY A 167 -12.66 -6.74 6.39
N GLU A 168 -11.70 -6.43 7.26
CA GLU A 168 -10.83 -7.44 7.88
C GLU A 168 -11.63 -8.30 8.86
N GLN A 169 -11.71 -9.61 8.60
CA GLN A 169 -12.30 -10.56 9.51
C GLN A 169 -11.28 -10.97 10.58
N VAL A 170 -11.55 -10.59 11.83
CA VAL A 170 -10.72 -10.97 12.97
C VAL A 170 -11.22 -12.31 13.51
N SER A 171 -10.35 -13.33 13.45
CA SER A 171 -10.65 -14.63 14.06
C SER A 171 -10.62 -14.50 15.58
N LEU A 172 -11.78 -14.64 16.21
CA LEU A 172 -11.91 -14.57 17.66
C LEU A 172 -11.63 -15.94 18.28
N LYS A 173 -10.83 -15.93 19.35
CA LYS A 173 -10.56 -17.12 20.14
C LYS A 173 -11.55 -17.20 21.31
N PRO A 174 -12.02 -18.41 21.69
CA PRO A 174 -12.85 -18.58 22.88
C PRO A 174 -12.06 -18.21 24.16
N GLY A 175 -12.71 -17.59 25.11
CA GLY A 175 -12.16 -17.29 26.42
C GLY A 175 -11.96 -18.56 27.29
N LYS A 176 -11.40 -18.41 28.49
CA LYS A 176 -11.09 -19.53 29.37
C LYS A 176 -12.32 -20.37 29.76
N SER A 177 -13.50 -19.73 29.96
CA SER A 177 -14.74 -20.39 30.32
C SER A 177 -15.29 -21.35 29.26
N ALA A 178 -15.11 -21.03 27.96
CA ALA A 178 -15.56 -21.90 26.89
C ALA A 178 -14.63 -23.11 26.62
N ARG A 179 -13.48 -23.18 27.29
CA ARG A 179 -12.52 -24.30 27.19
C ARG A 179 -12.72 -25.37 28.26
N ALA A 180 -13.53 -25.10 29.26
CA ALA A 180 -13.79 -26.00 30.39
C ALA A 180 -14.97 -26.96 30.13
N GLU A 181 -15.68 -26.80 29.00
CA GLU A 181 -16.87 -27.61 28.67
C GLU A 181 -16.62 -28.65 27.56
N ILE A 182 -15.32 -28.97 27.24
CA ILE A 182 -14.96 -30.02 26.27
C ILE A 182 -14.17 -31.12 26.95
#